data_da8bb4546c81bca6d13cf6a2809dfbe0
#
_entry.id   da8bb4546c81bca6d13cf6a2809dfbe0
#
_cell.length_a   1.000
_cell.length_b   1.000
_cell.length_c   1.000
_cell.angle_alpha   90.00
_cell.angle_beta   90.00
_cell.angle_gamma   90.00
#
_symmetry.space_group_name_H-M   'P 1'
#
loop_
_entity.id
_entity.type
_entity.pdbx_description
1 polymer ?
#
loop_
_entity_poly.entity_id
_entity_poly.type
_entity_poly.pdbx_seq_one_letter_code
_entity_poly.pdbx_strand_id
1 'polypeptide(L)'
;MSITYDPASPVPPFEQVRTSLANQINDGTLAVGTKLPTVRGLAAELGIAPNTVARAYRELEEAGLLETRGRAGTFVGATGDETLSRAQAAAATYAEVIRGLGLSAEQGVAIAAAALR
;
A
#
# COMPACT_ATOMS: atom_id res chain seq x y z
N MET A 1 -5.32 7.84 -0.28
CA MET A 1 -5.61 6.43 -0.58
C MET A 1 -6.76 6.37 -1.55
N SER A 2 -6.61 5.61 -2.59
CA SER A 2 -7.65 5.49 -3.60
C SER A 2 -7.90 4.00 -3.87
N ILE A 3 -9.10 3.53 -3.53
CA ILE A 3 -9.50 2.15 -3.78
C ILE A 3 -10.64 2.17 -4.78
N THR A 4 -10.44 1.45 -5.89
CA THR A 4 -11.46 1.26 -6.89
C THR A 4 -12.18 -0.06 -6.60
N TYR A 5 -13.50 0.01 -6.39
CA TYR A 5 -14.32 -1.16 -6.21
C TYR A 5 -15.27 -1.30 -7.41
N ASP A 6 -15.19 -2.44 -8.07
CA ASP A 6 -16.06 -2.75 -9.22
C ASP A 6 -17.05 -3.84 -8.84
N PRO A 7 -18.34 -3.49 -8.63
CA PRO A 7 -19.35 -4.47 -8.27
C PRO A 7 -19.65 -5.47 -9.40
N ALA A 8 -19.29 -5.16 -10.64
CA ALA A 8 -19.47 -6.05 -11.78
C ALA A 8 -18.33 -7.05 -11.96
N SER A 9 -17.23 -6.88 -11.25
CA SER A 9 -16.08 -7.79 -11.33
C SER A 9 -16.42 -9.16 -10.72
N PRO A 10 -15.92 -10.27 -11.30
CA PRO A 10 -16.06 -11.59 -10.68
C PRO A 10 -15.21 -11.76 -9.42
N VAL A 11 -14.26 -10.85 -9.17
CA VAL A 11 -13.41 -10.88 -7.99
C VAL A 11 -14.23 -10.49 -6.76
N PRO A 12 -14.22 -11.30 -5.67
CA PRO A 12 -14.96 -10.95 -4.45
C PRO A 12 -14.57 -9.59 -3.90
N PRO A 13 -15.53 -8.85 -3.31
CA PRO A 13 -15.26 -7.51 -2.77
C PRO A 13 -14.09 -7.44 -1.80
N PHE A 14 -13.98 -8.39 -0.85
CA PHE A 14 -12.88 -8.37 0.12
C PHE A 14 -11.51 -8.50 -0.57
N GLU A 15 -11.46 -9.28 -1.63
CA GLU A 15 -10.23 -9.52 -2.39
C GLU A 15 -9.85 -8.29 -3.20
N GLN A 16 -10.82 -7.57 -3.75
CA GLN A 16 -10.55 -6.31 -4.44
C GLN A 16 -9.93 -5.28 -3.49
N VAL A 17 -10.49 -5.15 -2.29
CA VAL A 17 -9.98 -4.23 -1.26
C VAL A 17 -8.57 -4.64 -0.83
N ARG A 18 -8.39 -5.92 -0.50
CA ARG A 18 -7.11 -6.46 -0.06
C ARG A 18 -6.02 -6.26 -1.12
N THR A 19 -6.30 -6.63 -2.36
CA THR A 19 -5.34 -6.52 -3.46
C THR A 19 -4.98 -5.07 -3.75
N SER A 20 -5.96 -4.17 -3.76
CA SER A 20 -5.72 -2.75 -3.98
C SER A 20 -4.82 -2.16 -2.90
N LEU A 21 -5.10 -2.44 -1.63
CA LEU A 21 -4.28 -1.95 -0.53
C LEU A 21 -2.88 -2.57 -0.54
N ALA A 22 -2.78 -3.89 -0.76
CA ALA A 22 -1.48 -4.56 -0.84
C ALA A 22 -0.60 -3.97 -1.92
N ASN A 23 -1.16 -3.70 -3.10
CA ASN A 23 -0.42 -3.10 -4.19
C ASN A 23 0.07 -1.69 -3.85
N GLN A 24 -0.77 -0.87 -3.23
CA GLN A 24 -0.39 0.49 -2.84
C GLN A 24 0.66 0.52 -1.73
N ILE A 25 0.62 -0.45 -0.81
CA ILE A 25 1.65 -0.59 0.23
C ILE A 25 2.97 -1.05 -0.41
N ASN A 26 2.91 -2.04 -1.28
CA ASN A 26 4.09 -2.62 -1.91
C ASN A 26 4.78 -1.66 -2.89
N ASP A 27 4.02 -0.82 -3.57
CA ASP A 27 4.60 0.15 -4.52
C ASP A 27 4.99 1.48 -3.86
N GLY A 28 4.74 1.63 -2.57
CA GLY A 28 5.08 2.84 -1.83
C GLY A 28 4.08 3.98 -1.92
N THR A 29 2.96 3.80 -2.62
CA THR A 29 1.88 4.79 -2.68
C THR A 29 1.33 5.08 -1.28
N LEU A 30 1.20 4.03 -0.46
CA LEU A 30 0.89 4.13 0.95
C LEU A 30 2.17 3.89 1.75
N ALA A 31 2.74 4.95 2.28
CA ALA A 31 3.98 4.88 3.06
C ALA A 31 3.75 4.19 4.41
N VAL A 32 4.80 3.54 4.93
CA VAL A 32 4.80 2.96 6.28
C VAL A 32 4.40 4.03 7.30
N GLY A 33 3.51 3.69 8.20
CA GLY A 33 2.99 4.61 9.23
C GLY A 33 1.78 5.42 8.79
N THR A 34 1.36 5.34 7.53
CA THR A 34 0.15 6.00 7.06
C THR A 34 -1.07 5.43 7.78
N LYS A 35 -1.91 6.29 8.33
CA LYS A 35 -3.16 5.88 8.97
C LYS A 35 -4.21 5.59 7.92
N LEU A 36 -4.85 4.43 8.03
CA LEU A 36 -5.92 4.03 7.14
C LEU A 36 -7.29 4.48 7.66
N PRO A 37 -8.29 4.57 6.79
CA PRO A 37 -9.67 4.78 7.23
C PRO A 37 -10.12 3.66 8.15
N THR A 38 -11.10 3.94 9.00
CA THR A 38 -11.75 2.90 9.80
C THR A 38 -12.47 1.91 8.86
N VAL A 39 -12.69 0.69 9.37
CA VAL A 39 -13.44 -0.33 8.63
C VAL A 39 -14.80 0.22 8.19
N ARG A 40 -15.53 0.85 9.10
CA ARG A 40 -16.86 1.42 8.79
C ARG A 40 -16.78 2.57 7.80
N GLY A 41 -15.78 3.42 7.93
CA GLY A 41 -15.59 4.56 7.03
C GLY A 41 -15.31 4.11 5.60
N LEU A 42 -14.41 3.16 5.44
CA LEU A 42 -14.09 2.64 4.12
C LEU A 42 -15.26 1.86 3.52
N ALA A 43 -15.95 1.05 4.32
CA ALA A 43 -17.11 0.31 3.87
C ALA A 43 -18.21 1.25 3.36
N ALA A 44 -18.47 2.34 4.09
CA ALA A 44 -19.45 3.34 3.67
C ALA A 44 -19.04 4.03 2.36
N GLU A 45 -17.76 4.38 2.25
CA GLU A 45 -17.20 5.01 1.04
C GLU A 45 -17.34 4.12 -0.19
N LEU A 46 -17.10 2.82 -0.04
CA LEU A 46 -17.16 1.87 -1.14
C LEU A 46 -18.56 1.26 -1.36
N GLY A 47 -19.49 1.49 -0.45
CA GLY A 47 -20.83 0.92 -0.54
C GLY A 47 -20.87 -0.59 -0.33
N ILE A 48 -20.01 -1.14 0.51
CA ILE A 48 -19.92 -2.57 0.83
C ILE A 48 -20.10 -2.82 2.31
N ALA A 49 -20.30 -4.09 2.68
CA ALA A 49 -20.49 -4.45 4.09
C ALA A 49 -19.22 -4.24 4.92
N PRO A 50 -19.34 -3.73 6.16
CA PRO A 50 -18.18 -3.58 7.04
C PRO A 50 -17.37 -4.86 7.24
N ASN A 51 -18.03 -6.01 7.34
CA ASN A 51 -17.35 -7.31 7.47
C ASN A 51 -16.43 -7.62 6.30
N THR A 52 -16.76 -7.15 5.12
CA THR A 52 -15.93 -7.32 3.91
C THR A 52 -14.61 -6.57 4.06
N VAL A 53 -14.68 -5.31 4.51
CA VAL A 53 -13.48 -4.50 4.75
C VAL A 53 -12.69 -5.07 5.93
N ALA A 54 -13.36 -5.48 7.00
CA ALA A 54 -12.73 -6.07 8.18
C ALA A 54 -11.91 -7.32 7.80
N ARG A 55 -12.45 -8.15 6.92
CA ARG A 55 -11.75 -9.33 6.43
C ARG A 55 -10.49 -8.96 5.65
N ALA A 56 -10.59 -7.98 4.76
CA ALA A 56 -9.43 -7.52 4.00
C ALA A 56 -8.34 -6.97 4.92
N TYR A 57 -8.71 -6.15 5.89
CA TYR A 57 -7.76 -5.58 6.86
C TYR A 57 -7.10 -6.67 7.70
N ARG A 58 -7.87 -7.66 8.16
CA ARG A 58 -7.34 -8.77 8.95
C ARG A 58 -6.31 -9.58 8.17
N GLU A 59 -6.59 -9.89 6.91
CA GLU A 59 -5.64 -10.64 6.07
C GLU A 59 -4.36 -9.85 5.83
N LEU A 60 -4.46 -8.53 5.63
CA LEU A 60 -3.30 -7.66 5.47
C LEU A 60 -2.50 -7.55 6.77
N GLU A 61 -3.17 -7.52 7.92
CA GLU A 61 -2.52 -7.50 9.22
C GLU A 61 -1.77 -8.82 9.48
N GLU A 62 -2.37 -9.95 9.16
CA GLU A 62 -1.72 -11.27 9.26
C GLU A 62 -0.49 -11.36 8.36
N ALA A 63 -0.52 -10.68 7.21
CA ALA A 63 0.62 -10.62 6.29
C ALA A 63 1.69 -9.60 6.72
N GLY A 64 1.47 -8.85 7.79
CA GLY A 64 2.41 -7.84 8.28
C GLY A 64 2.35 -6.51 7.54
N LEU A 65 1.40 -6.35 6.61
CA LEU A 65 1.26 -5.11 5.82
C LEU A 65 0.49 -4.03 6.56
N LEU A 66 -0.35 -4.40 7.51
CA LEU A 66 -1.07 -3.48 8.38
C LEU A 66 -0.75 -3.75 9.85
N GLU A 67 -0.86 -2.71 10.65
CA GLU A 67 -0.64 -2.77 12.09
C GLU A 67 -1.77 -2.04 12.80
N THR A 68 -2.44 -2.74 13.71
CA THR A 68 -3.48 -2.14 14.56
C THR A 68 -2.84 -1.63 15.85
N ARG A 69 -3.07 -0.36 16.17
CA ARG A 69 -2.55 0.31 17.36
C ARG A 69 -3.68 0.69 18.31
N GLY A 70 -4.51 -0.28 18.66
CA GLY A 70 -5.64 -0.08 19.56
C GLY A 70 -6.55 1.07 19.11
N ARG A 71 -6.79 2.01 20.03
CA ARG A 71 -7.66 3.16 19.75
C ARG A 71 -7.09 4.16 18.74
N ALA A 72 -5.79 4.12 18.52
CA ALA A 72 -5.15 5.03 17.56
C ALA A 72 -5.55 4.67 16.12
N GLY A 73 -5.93 3.43 15.87
CA GLY A 73 -6.41 3.00 14.57
C GLY A 73 -5.50 1.98 13.88
N THR A 74 -5.67 1.84 12.58
CA THR A 74 -4.90 0.93 11.74
C THR A 74 -3.95 1.72 10.85
N PHE A 75 -2.72 1.25 10.78
CA PHE A 75 -1.63 1.93 10.06
C PHE A 75 -0.93 0.96 9.12
N VAL A 76 -0.27 1.50 8.11
CA VAL A 76 0.63 0.71 7.26
C VAL A 76 1.79 0.22 8.12
N GLY A 77 1.99 -1.09 8.17
CA GLY A 77 2.95 -1.74 9.06
C GLY A 77 4.39 -1.56 8.63
N ALA A 78 5.28 -1.43 9.64
CA ALA A 78 6.72 -1.33 9.42
C ALA A 78 7.39 -2.71 9.26
N THR A 79 6.68 -3.76 9.65
CA THR A 79 7.20 -5.14 9.68
C THR A 79 6.75 -5.97 8.51
N GLY A 80 6.15 -5.35 7.49
CA GLY A 80 5.95 -6.03 6.24
C GLY A 80 7.25 -6.74 5.88
N ASP A 81 7.32 -7.41 4.85
CA ASP A 81 8.50 -8.14 4.40
C ASP A 81 9.78 -7.28 4.54
N GLU A 82 10.77 -7.77 5.28
CA GLU A 82 12.08 -7.10 5.43
C GLU A 82 12.72 -6.83 4.08
N THR A 83 12.55 -7.74 3.14
CA THR A 83 13.03 -7.58 1.77
C THR A 83 12.44 -6.35 1.11
N LEU A 84 11.13 -6.16 1.24
CA LEU A 84 10.45 -4.98 0.70
C LEU A 84 10.87 -3.71 1.41
N SER A 85 11.04 -3.73 2.73
CA SER A 85 11.54 -2.58 3.49
C SER A 85 12.91 -2.14 3.01
N ARG A 86 13.81 -3.10 2.76
CA ARG A 86 15.16 -2.82 2.26
C ARG A 86 15.11 -2.26 0.84
N ALA A 87 14.24 -2.79 0.00
CA ALA A 87 14.05 -2.28 -1.36
C ALA A 87 13.52 -0.84 -1.36
N GLN A 88 12.56 -0.56 -0.49
CA GLN A 88 12.00 0.79 -0.36
C GLN A 88 13.04 1.79 0.15
N ALA A 89 13.86 1.37 1.12
CA ALA A 89 14.95 2.21 1.62
C ALA A 89 15.97 2.52 0.53
N ALA A 90 16.31 1.53 -0.29
CA ALA A 90 17.21 1.71 -1.43
C ALA A 90 16.61 2.66 -2.48
N ALA A 91 15.31 2.55 -2.72
CA ALA A 91 14.62 3.44 -3.64
C ALA A 91 14.63 4.90 -3.14
N ALA A 92 14.45 5.12 -1.83
CA ALA A 92 14.52 6.46 -1.25
C ALA A 92 15.91 7.07 -1.43
N THR A 93 16.96 6.30 -1.18
CA THR A 93 18.34 6.72 -1.40
C THR A 93 18.59 7.06 -2.87
N TYR A 94 18.13 6.20 -3.76
CA TYR A 94 18.24 6.43 -5.20
C TYR A 94 17.54 7.72 -5.62
N ALA A 95 16.35 7.98 -5.10
CA ALA A 95 15.60 9.20 -5.40
C ALA A 95 16.37 10.47 -4.98
N GLU A 96 17.03 10.43 -3.81
CA GLU A 96 17.87 11.55 -3.34
C GLU A 96 19.03 11.81 -4.28
N VAL A 97 19.71 10.75 -4.72
CA VAL A 97 20.82 10.86 -5.68
C VAL A 97 20.36 11.47 -6.99
N ILE A 98 19.23 10.99 -7.53
CA ILE A 98 18.67 11.47 -8.79
C ILE A 98 18.31 12.98 -8.70
N ARG A 99 17.70 13.41 -7.61
CA ARG A 99 17.37 14.83 -7.40
C ARG A 99 18.63 15.67 -7.28
N GLY A 100 19.63 15.16 -6.54
CA GLY A 100 20.91 15.87 -6.38
C GLY A 100 21.67 16.05 -7.68
N LEU A 101 21.48 15.14 -8.64
CA LEU A 101 22.10 15.24 -9.98
C LEU A 101 21.29 16.12 -10.95
N GLY A 102 20.12 16.59 -10.52
CA GLY A 102 19.27 17.44 -11.37
C GLY A 102 18.53 16.67 -12.45
N LEU A 103 18.46 15.34 -12.35
CA LEU A 103 17.74 14.52 -13.30
C LEU A 103 16.25 14.51 -13.00
N SER A 104 15.43 14.36 -14.04
CA SER A 104 13.98 14.26 -13.88
C SER A 104 13.58 12.90 -13.30
N ALA A 105 12.37 12.82 -12.73
CA ALA A 105 11.81 11.56 -12.26
C ALA A 105 11.72 10.54 -13.40
N GLU A 106 11.34 11.00 -14.59
CA GLU A 106 11.24 10.16 -15.79
C GLU A 106 12.59 9.54 -16.15
N GLN A 107 13.66 10.34 -16.14
CA GLN A 107 15.01 9.84 -16.36
C GLN A 107 15.43 8.84 -15.29
N GLY A 108 15.13 9.13 -14.02
CA GLY A 108 15.43 8.24 -12.91
C GLY A 108 14.73 6.90 -13.04
N VAL A 109 13.47 6.89 -13.43
CA VAL A 109 12.72 5.64 -13.64
C VAL A 109 13.33 4.84 -14.80
N ALA A 110 13.68 5.48 -15.89
CA ALA A 110 14.29 4.81 -17.05
C ALA A 110 15.64 4.16 -16.70
N ILE A 111 16.46 4.85 -15.92
CA ILE A 111 17.76 4.33 -15.47
C ILE A 111 17.56 3.12 -14.56
N ALA A 112 16.63 3.20 -13.59
CA ALA A 112 16.34 2.09 -12.69
C ALA A 112 15.80 0.89 -13.45
N ALA A 113 14.90 1.09 -14.40
CA ALA A 113 14.33 0.02 -15.21
C ALA A 113 15.43 -0.72 -16.01
N ALA A 114 16.37 0.04 -16.59
CA ALA A 114 17.48 -0.53 -17.31
C ALA A 114 18.41 -1.37 -16.41
N ALA A 115 18.65 -0.91 -15.19
CA ALA A 115 19.48 -1.60 -14.21
C ALA A 115 18.86 -2.91 -13.72
N LEU A 116 17.53 -3.01 -13.75
CA LEU A 116 16.79 -4.17 -13.27
C LEU A 116 16.59 -5.28 -14.31
N ARG A 117 17.00 -5.04 -15.52
CA ARG A 117 16.87 -6.03 -16.62
C ARG A 117 17.95 -7.08 -16.58
#